data_6e2b2fe8819641ff237e7ec538197203
#
_entry.id   6e2b2fe8819641ff237e7ec538197203
#
_cell.length_a   1.000
_cell.length_b   1.000
_cell.length_c   1.000
_cell.angle_alpha   90.00
_cell.angle_beta   90.00
_cell.angle_gamma   90.00
#
_symmetry.space_group_name_H-M   'P 1'
#
loop_
_entity.id
_entity.type
_entity.pdbx_description
1 polymer ?
#
loop_
_entity_poly.entity_id
_entity_poly.type
_entity_poly.pdbx_seq_one_letter_code
_entity_poly.pdbx_strand_id
1 'polypeptide(L)'
;MDNTNPFEKELANWKNLFQDCNINFLIGSGLSSPFFGTLGNIEIWLTQLDEDTSLDIDLKDYIKASLYGSYYTIAMRDNIDVYKAKDFDDVLIEKPSTKEEKLSNTYKGYKDFLRTLNQILYNRRSNTVNKQVNLFTTNVDIFFEKIIDDLNLHYNDGFNGIFRKRFSLSNFKKSFYQKYLT
;
A
#
# COMPACT_ATOMS: atom_id res chain seq x y z
N MET A 1 20.67 -15.66 37.92
CA MET A 1 20.37 -16.24 36.59
C MET A 1 19.01 -15.70 36.19
N ASP A 2 19.02 -14.86 35.19
CA ASP A 2 17.82 -14.13 34.75
C ASP A 2 16.87 -15.12 34.02
N ASN A 3 15.81 -15.51 34.73
CA ASN A 3 14.81 -16.52 34.27
C ASN A 3 13.70 -15.83 33.44
N THR A 4 14.04 -14.77 32.70
CA THR A 4 13.07 -14.15 31.82
C THR A 4 12.77 -15.10 30.64
N ASN A 5 11.50 -15.39 30.46
CA ASN A 5 10.99 -16.18 29.34
C ASN A 5 11.52 -15.58 28.01
N PRO A 6 12.11 -16.39 27.10
CA PRO A 6 12.59 -15.90 25.80
C PRO A 6 11.57 -15.07 25.03
N PHE A 7 10.30 -15.43 25.12
CA PHE A 7 9.20 -14.68 24.52
C PHE A 7 9.00 -13.27 25.11
N GLU A 8 9.15 -13.11 26.43
CA GLU A 8 9.03 -11.80 27.07
C GLU A 8 10.19 -10.87 26.67
N LYS A 9 11.38 -11.43 26.53
CA LYS A 9 12.55 -10.68 26.05
C LYS A 9 12.38 -10.21 24.60
N GLU A 10 11.87 -11.08 23.76
CA GLU A 10 11.56 -10.74 22.36
C GLU A 10 10.48 -9.68 22.25
N LEU A 11 9.41 -9.81 23.02
CA LEU A 11 8.33 -8.80 23.08
C LEU A 11 8.83 -7.43 23.57
N ALA A 12 9.73 -7.41 24.54
CA ALA A 12 10.35 -6.16 25.01
C ALA A 12 11.21 -5.51 23.92
N ASN A 13 11.96 -6.30 23.13
CA ASN A 13 12.74 -5.80 22.02
C ASN A 13 11.82 -5.19 20.93
N TRP A 14 10.73 -5.85 20.57
CA TRP A 14 9.75 -5.30 19.62
C TRP A 14 9.15 -3.99 20.12
N LYS A 15 8.79 -3.91 21.40
CA LYS A 15 8.29 -2.66 22.01
C LYS A 15 9.30 -1.52 21.86
N ASN A 16 10.56 -1.77 22.13
CA ASN A 16 11.62 -0.77 22.01
C ASN A 16 11.81 -0.32 20.56
N LEU A 17 11.82 -1.26 19.60
CA LEU A 17 11.90 -0.94 18.17
C LEU A 17 10.75 -0.04 17.73
N PHE A 18 9.51 -0.36 18.11
CA PHE A 18 8.35 0.46 17.77
C PHE A 18 8.35 1.83 18.48
N GLN A 19 8.99 1.96 19.65
CA GLN A 19 9.08 3.23 20.37
C GLN A 19 10.17 4.14 19.82
N ASP A 20 11.35 3.61 19.51
CA ASP A 20 12.56 4.40 19.38
C ASP A 20 13.20 4.37 17.98
N CYS A 21 12.61 3.61 17.03
CA CYS A 21 13.12 3.51 15.66
C CYS A 21 12.18 4.11 14.62
N ASN A 22 12.75 4.54 13.50
CA ASN A 22 11.96 4.88 12.32
C ASN A 22 11.37 3.61 11.70
N ILE A 23 10.08 3.65 11.39
CA ILE A 23 9.36 2.52 10.80
C ILE A 23 9.14 2.80 9.33
N ASN A 24 9.62 1.88 8.50
CA ASN A 24 9.47 1.95 7.05
C ASN A 24 8.91 0.62 6.54
N PHE A 25 7.92 0.69 5.65
CA PHE A 25 7.38 -0.47 4.97
C PHE A 25 7.60 -0.36 3.47
N LEU A 26 8.05 -1.44 2.86
CA LEU A 26 8.04 -1.64 1.42
C LEU A 26 6.96 -2.66 1.11
N ILE A 27 5.99 -2.26 0.30
CA ILE A 27 4.76 -3.02 0.06
C ILE A 27 4.66 -3.31 -1.44
N GLY A 28 4.52 -4.58 -1.76
CA GLY A 28 4.35 -5.06 -3.12
C GLY A 28 2.93 -5.57 -3.37
N SER A 29 2.69 -6.09 -4.57
CA SER A 29 1.39 -6.57 -5.06
C SER A 29 0.77 -7.69 -4.22
N GLY A 30 1.56 -8.40 -3.41
CA GLY A 30 1.05 -9.46 -2.53
C GLY A 30 -0.02 -8.99 -1.53
N LEU A 31 0.03 -7.74 -1.09
CA LEU A 31 -0.99 -7.19 -0.18
C LEU A 31 -2.35 -7.02 -0.88
N SER A 32 -2.35 -6.74 -2.17
CA SER A 32 -3.55 -6.54 -3.00
C SER A 32 -3.97 -7.79 -3.77
N SER A 33 -3.15 -8.85 -3.77
CA SER A 33 -3.33 -10.04 -4.60
C SER A 33 -4.64 -10.82 -4.41
N PRO A 34 -5.32 -10.77 -3.25
CA PRO A 34 -6.64 -11.37 -3.13
C PRO A 34 -7.67 -10.78 -4.10
N PHE A 35 -7.54 -9.48 -4.40
CA PHE A 35 -8.44 -8.76 -5.29
C PHE A 35 -7.84 -8.46 -6.67
N PHE A 36 -6.63 -7.90 -6.71
CA PHE A 36 -5.90 -7.65 -7.95
C PHE A 36 -5.06 -8.85 -8.38
N GLY A 37 -5.01 -9.10 -9.68
CA GLY A 37 -4.03 -10.02 -10.26
C GLY A 37 -2.61 -9.44 -10.19
N THR A 38 -1.63 -10.31 -10.20
CA THR A 38 -0.22 -9.92 -10.34
C THR A 38 0.16 -9.82 -11.83
N LEU A 39 1.23 -9.08 -12.13
CA LEU A 39 1.76 -8.92 -13.49
C LEU A 39 2.17 -10.24 -14.15
N GLY A 40 2.45 -11.28 -13.36
CA GLY A 40 2.92 -12.56 -13.87
C GLY A 40 4.18 -12.38 -14.71
N ASN A 41 4.13 -12.89 -15.94
CA ASN A 41 5.27 -12.88 -16.87
C ASN A 41 5.22 -11.74 -17.91
N ILE A 42 4.32 -10.77 -17.77
CA ILE A 42 4.13 -9.71 -18.77
C ILE A 42 5.43 -8.95 -19.06
N GLU A 43 6.21 -8.62 -18.04
CA GLU A 43 7.51 -7.95 -18.20
C GLU A 43 8.51 -8.82 -18.96
N ILE A 44 8.54 -10.12 -18.65
CA ILE A 44 9.40 -11.09 -19.37
C ILE A 44 8.98 -11.19 -20.83
N TRP A 45 7.69 -11.27 -21.09
CA TRP A 45 7.19 -11.35 -22.47
C TRP A 45 7.46 -10.06 -23.26
N LEU A 46 7.35 -8.90 -22.66
CA LEU A 46 7.71 -7.64 -23.29
C LEU A 46 9.21 -7.60 -23.65
N THR A 47 10.08 -8.04 -22.74
CA THR A 47 11.52 -8.12 -23.00
C THR A 47 11.84 -9.10 -24.12
N GLN A 48 11.28 -10.31 -24.07
CA GLN A 48 11.45 -11.31 -25.14
C GLN A 48 10.97 -10.81 -26.49
N LEU A 49 9.86 -10.09 -26.52
CA LEU A 49 9.31 -9.50 -27.74
C LEU A 49 10.23 -8.42 -28.31
N ASP A 50 10.86 -7.61 -27.47
CA ASP A 50 11.82 -6.59 -27.93
C ASP A 50 13.08 -7.21 -28.50
N GLU A 51 13.57 -8.30 -27.93
CA GLU A 51 14.76 -9.02 -28.37
C GLU A 51 14.55 -9.89 -29.62
N ASP A 52 13.29 -10.25 -29.92
CA ASP A 52 12.95 -11.08 -31.08
C ASP A 52 13.16 -10.31 -32.39
N THR A 53 14.17 -10.70 -33.16
CA THR A 53 14.48 -10.09 -34.46
C THR A 53 13.73 -10.72 -35.64
N SER A 54 12.98 -11.77 -35.41
CA SER A 54 12.23 -12.50 -36.46
C SER A 54 10.88 -11.88 -36.77
N LEU A 55 10.33 -11.08 -35.84
CA LEU A 55 9.03 -10.46 -35.98
C LEU A 55 9.12 -9.10 -36.67
N ASP A 56 8.16 -8.82 -37.53
CA ASP A 56 7.96 -7.49 -38.10
C ASP A 56 7.57 -6.46 -37.01
N ILE A 57 7.96 -5.21 -37.29
CA ILE A 57 7.74 -4.10 -36.33
C ILE A 57 6.26 -3.87 -36.01
N ASP A 58 5.41 -3.92 -37.05
CA ASP A 58 3.97 -3.71 -36.89
C ASP A 58 3.36 -4.81 -36.03
N LEU A 59 3.78 -6.07 -36.24
CA LEU A 59 3.32 -7.20 -35.44
C LEU A 59 3.77 -7.11 -33.99
N LYS A 60 5.01 -6.67 -33.75
CA LYS A 60 5.49 -6.41 -32.38
C LYS A 60 4.64 -5.37 -31.67
N ASP A 61 4.28 -4.29 -32.34
CA ASP A 61 3.46 -3.22 -31.77
C ASP A 61 2.04 -3.71 -31.43
N TYR A 62 1.45 -4.55 -32.27
CA TYR A 62 0.16 -5.21 -31.95
C TYR A 62 0.25 -6.11 -30.72
N ILE A 63 1.31 -6.92 -30.62
CA ILE A 63 1.50 -7.80 -29.46
C ILE A 63 1.73 -6.97 -28.18
N LYS A 64 2.56 -5.92 -28.26
CA LYS A 64 2.77 -4.98 -27.13
C LYS A 64 1.45 -4.34 -26.68
N ALA A 65 0.66 -3.83 -27.60
CA ALA A 65 -0.64 -3.23 -27.28
C ALA A 65 -1.57 -4.24 -26.60
N SER A 66 -1.57 -5.50 -27.03
CA SER A 66 -2.34 -6.58 -26.39
C SER A 66 -1.85 -6.89 -24.98
N LEU A 67 -0.53 -6.96 -24.78
CA LEU A 67 0.07 -7.18 -23.44
C LEU A 67 -0.25 -6.02 -22.49
N TYR A 68 -0.13 -4.77 -22.94
CA TYR A 68 -0.52 -3.60 -22.15
C TYR A 68 -2.01 -3.56 -21.85
N GLY A 69 -2.86 -3.96 -22.80
CA GLY A 69 -4.31 -4.09 -22.57
C GLY A 69 -4.64 -5.15 -21.50
N SER A 70 -3.93 -6.28 -21.54
CA SER A 70 -4.04 -7.32 -20.52
C SER A 70 -3.57 -6.82 -19.16
N TYR A 71 -2.42 -6.14 -19.11
CA TYR A 71 -1.91 -5.51 -17.90
C TYR A 71 -2.92 -4.54 -17.28
N TYR A 72 -3.43 -3.61 -18.10
CA TYR A 72 -4.46 -2.68 -17.63
C TYR A 72 -5.66 -3.41 -17.02
N THR A 73 -6.13 -4.46 -17.70
CA THR A 73 -7.30 -5.23 -17.27
C THR A 73 -7.06 -5.94 -15.93
N ILE A 74 -5.87 -6.51 -15.74
CA ILE A 74 -5.53 -7.32 -14.56
C ILE A 74 -5.16 -6.45 -13.35
N ALA A 75 -4.38 -5.39 -13.57
CA ALA A 75 -3.73 -4.66 -12.50
C ALA A 75 -4.33 -3.27 -12.22
N MET A 76 -5.07 -2.68 -13.17
CA MET A 76 -5.49 -1.28 -13.05
C MET A 76 -7.00 -1.06 -13.14
N ARG A 77 -7.71 -1.77 -14.03
CA ARG A 77 -9.13 -1.51 -14.32
C ARG A 77 -9.99 -1.54 -13.06
N ASP A 78 -9.72 -2.47 -12.18
CA ASP A 78 -10.54 -2.73 -10.99
C ASP A 78 -10.31 -1.70 -9.87
N ASN A 79 -9.40 -0.73 -10.05
CA ASN A 79 -9.32 0.45 -9.20
C ASN A 79 -10.63 1.26 -9.15
N ILE A 80 -11.46 1.14 -10.19
CA ILE A 80 -12.80 1.74 -10.22
C ILE A 80 -13.68 1.16 -9.10
N ASP A 81 -13.57 -0.13 -8.85
CA ASP A 81 -14.34 -0.78 -7.79
C ASP A 81 -13.81 -0.40 -6.41
N VAL A 82 -12.48 -0.30 -6.25
CA VAL A 82 -11.85 0.23 -5.02
C VAL A 82 -12.32 1.66 -4.73
N TYR A 83 -12.32 2.53 -5.75
CA TYR A 83 -12.79 3.91 -5.61
C TYR A 83 -14.25 4.00 -5.15
N LYS A 84 -15.12 3.13 -5.71
CA LYS A 84 -16.54 3.09 -5.39
C LYS A 84 -16.87 2.33 -4.11
N ALA A 85 -15.90 1.61 -3.56
CA ALA A 85 -16.10 0.84 -2.33
C ALA A 85 -16.56 1.77 -1.21
N LYS A 86 -17.66 1.35 -0.56
CA LYS A 86 -18.14 1.95 0.69
C LYS A 86 -17.62 1.12 1.84
N ASP A 87 -17.75 1.64 3.06
CA ASP A 87 -17.39 0.87 4.25
C ASP A 87 -18.02 -0.52 4.20
N PHE A 88 -17.16 -1.53 4.14
CA PHE A 88 -17.58 -2.91 4.29
C PHE A 88 -17.70 -3.23 5.78
N ASP A 89 -18.61 -4.14 6.11
CA ASP A 89 -18.69 -4.68 7.46
C ASP A 89 -17.33 -5.23 7.90
N ASP A 90 -16.99 -5.03 9.19
CA ASP A 90 -15.69 -5.47 9.74
C ASP A 90 -15.56 -7.00 9.88
N VAL A 91 -16.30 -7.76 9.05
CA VAL A 91 -16.29 -9.23 9.03
C VAL A 91 -15.35 -9.73 7.95
N LEU A 92 -14.40 -10.57 8.34
CA LEU A 92 -13.53 -11.26 7.42
C LEU A 92 -14.22 -12.50 6.85
N ILE A 93 -14.25 -12.64 5.55
CA ILE A 93 -14.82 -13.81 4.86
C ILE A 93 -13.70 -14.86 4.72
N GLU A 94 -13.87 -16.03 5.34
CA GLU A 94 -12.81 -17.06 5.38
C GLU A 94 -12.41 -17.59 4.00
N LYS A 95 -13.38 -17.72 3.08
CA LYS A 95 -13.12 -18.24 1.73
C LYS A 95 -13.81 -17.36 0.69
N PRO A 96 -13.24 -16.18 0.38
CA PRO A 96 -13.83 -15.27 -0.59
C PRO A 96 -13.86 -15.93 -1.98
N SER A 97 -15.05 -16.06 -2.53
CA SER A 97 -15.29 -16.69 -3.83
C SER A 97 -15.63 -15.66 -4.91
N THR A 98 -16.40 -14.64 -4.53
CA THR A 98 -16.82 -13.57 -5.43
C THR A 98 -15.79 -12.44 -5.48
N LYS A 99 -15.87 -11.62 -6.53
CA LYS A 99 -15.03 -10.42 -6.66
C LYS A 99 -15.28 -9.42 -5.52
N GLU A 100 -16.54 -9.27 -5.13
CA GLU A 100 -16.95 -8.36 -4.06
C GLU A 100 -16.41 -8.82 -2.69
N GLU A 101 -16.48 -10.11 -2.40
CA GLU A 101 -15.91 -10.69 -1.19
C GLU A 101 -14.39 -10.53 -1.11
N LYS A 102 -13.69 -10.70 -2.24
CA LYS A 102 -12.24 -10.46 -2.34
C LYS A 102 -11.90 -9.00 -2.12
N LEU A 103 -12.68 -8.08 -2.71
CA LEU A 103 -12.53 -6.64 -2.51
C LEU A 103 -12.71 -6.29 -1.03
N SER A 104 -13.80 -6.79 -0.40
CA SER A 104 -14.09 -6.57 1.02
C SER A 104 -12.94 -7.03 1.92
N ASN A 105 -12.44 -8.25 1.72
CA ASN A 105 -11.34 -8.79 2.51
C ASN A 105 -10.04 -8.01 2.34
N THR A 106 -9.72 -7.63 1.10
CA THR A 106 -8.52 -6.85 0.81
C THR A 106 -8.61 -5.45 1.43
N TYR A 107 -9.77 -4.79 1.27
CA TYR A 107 -10.04 -3.50 1.88
C TYR A 107 -9.91 -3.56 3.41
N LYS A 108 -10.50 -4.57 4.04
CA LYS A 108 -10.39 -4.79 5.49
C LYS A 108 -8.92 -4.99 5.90
N GLY A 109 -8.16 -5.78 5.18
CA GLY A 109 -6.74 -6.01 5.46
C GLY A 109 -5.93 -4.70 5.49
N TYR A 110 -6.11 -3.84 4.50
CA TYR A 110 -5.49 -2.52 4.46
C TYR A 110 -5.98 -1.61 5.60
N LYS A 111 -7.29 -1.64 5.90
CA LYS A 111 -7.91 -0.85 6.98
C LYS A 111 -7.33 -1.23 8.34
N ASP A 112 -7.26 -2.52 8.63
CA ASP A 112 -6.70 -3.04 9.89
C ASP A 112 -5.20 -2.74 10.01
N PHE A 113 -4.45 -2.86 8.92
CA PHE A 113 -3.04 -2.50 8.88
C PHE A 113 -2.82 -1.03 9.22
N LEU A 114 -3.53 -0.11 8.56
CA LEU A 114 -3.39 1.34 8.80
C LEU A 114 -3.89 1.75 10.19
N ARG A 115 -4.98 1.15 10.68
CA ARG A 115 -5.46 1.37 12.06
C ARG A 115 -4.42 0.94 13.08
N THR A 116 -3.81 -0.22 12.89
CA THR A 116 -2.75 -0.73 13.77
C THR A 116 -1.54 0.19 13.78
N LEU A 117 -1.09 0.63 12.61
CA LEU A 117 0.00 1.60 12.52
C LEU A 117 -0.32 2.91 13.24
N ASN A 118 -1.52 3.44 13.02
CA ASN A 118 -1.96 4.67 13.68
C ASN A 118 -1.99 4.51 15.20
N GLN A 119 -2.45 3.37 15.73
CA GLN A 119 -2.43 3.07 17.17
C GLN A 119 -1.00 2.97 17.70
N ILE A 120 -0.07 2.34 16.98
CA ILE A 120 1.34 2.28 17.35
C ILE A 120 1.92 3.69 17.45
N LEU A 121 1.69 4.53 16.43
CA LEU A 121 2.18 5.90 16.40
C LEU A 121 1.57 6.76 17.52
N TYR A 122 0.28 6.60 17.78
CA TYR A 122 -0.41 7.31 18.87
C TYR A 122 0.19 6.98 20.23
N ASN A 123 0.46 5.70 20.49
CA ASN A 123 1.02 5.20 21.75
C ASN A 123 2.54 5.40 21.87
N ARG A 124 3.21 5.92 20.84
CA ARG A 124 4.64 6.19 20.88
C ARG A 124 4.93 7.33 21.87
N ARG A 125 5.76 7.04 22.86
CA ARG A 125 6.14 7.98 23.94
C ARG A 125 7.49 8.64 23.71
N SER A 126 8.32 8.08 22.82
CA SER A 126 9.65 8.62 22.52
C SER A 126 9.53 10.03 21.93
N ASN A 127 10.37 10.92 22.44
CA ASN A 127 10.56 12.27 21.88
C ASN A 127 11.75 12.33 20.90
N THR A 128 12.46 11.23 20.74
CA THR A 128 13.68 11.13 19.92
C THR A 128 13.34 10.90 18.44
N VAL A 129 12.21 10.24 18.18
CA VAL A 129 11.79 9.85 16.83
C VAL A 129 10.42 10.45 16.53
N ASN A 130 10.24 10.95 15.34
CA ASN A 130 8.96 11.49 14.89
C ASN A 130 7.86 10.42 14.93
N LYS A 131 6.64 10.83 15.25
CA LYS A 131 5.45 9.98 15.19
C LYS A 131 4.99 9.82 13.74
N GLN A 132 5.81 9.17 12.94
CA GLN A 132 5.55 8.90 11.53
C GLN A 132 5.96 7.49 11.14
N VAL A 133 5.34 7.02 10.09
CA VAL A 133 5.68 5.78 9.38
C VAL A 133 5.82 6.13 7.91
N ASN A 134 6.80 5.54 7.24
CA ASN A 134 6.95 5.71 5.79
C ASN A 134 6.44 4.44 5.09
N LEU A 135 5.55 4.64 4.14
CA LEU A 135 5.02 3.58 3.31
C LEU A 135 5.54 3.78 1.88
N PHE A 136 6.25 2.78 1.38
CA PHE A 136 6.72 2.73 0.00
C PHE A 136 5.97 1.60 -0.70
N THR A 137 5.38 1.88 -1.84
CA THR A 137 4.68 0.87 -2.61
C THR A 137 5.09 0.89 -4.07
N THR A 138 5.16 -0.29 -4.67
CA THR A 138 5.28 -0.48 -6.12
C THR A 138 3.93 -0.82 -6.75
N ASN A 139 2.87 -0.87 -5.95
CA ASN A 139 1.54 -1.18 -6.44
C ASN A 139 0.97 0.00 -7.23
N VAL A 140 0.17 -0.33 -8.23
CA VAL A 140 -0.58 0.64 -9.04
C VAL A 140 -2.05 0.74 -8.61
N ASP A 141 -2.43 0.00 -7.56
CA ASP A 141 -3.74 0.11 -6.93
C ASP A 141 -3.83 1.34 -6.02
N ILE A 142 -5.06 1.73 -5.69
CA ILE A 142 -5.38 2.92 -4.89
C ILE A 142 -5.90 2.58 -3.48
N PHE A 143 -5.61 1.37 -2.96
CA PHE A 143 -6.11 0.97 -1.65
C PHE A 143 -5.61 1.88 -0.52
N PHE A 144 -4.33 2.27 -0.56
CA PHE A 144 -3.79 3.17 0.47
C PHE A 144 -4.49 4.52 0.46
N GLU A 145 -4.59 5.15 -0.70
CA GLU A 145 -5.23 6.46 -0.84
C GLU A 145 -6.69 6.40 -0.39
N LYS A 146 -7.41 5.39 -0.83
CA LYS A 146 -8.83 5.21 -0.47
C LYS A 146 -9.02 5.04 1.03
N ILE A 147 -8.24 4.19 1.68
CA ILE A 147 -8.43 3.89 3.10
C ILE A 147 -7.86 4.98 4.00
N ILE A 148 -6.79 5.65 3.61
CA ILE A 148 -6.30 6.85 4.28
C ILE A 148 -7.38 7.92 4.33
N ASP A 149 -8.09 8.13 3.21
CA ASP A 149 -9.21 9.08 3.11
C ASP A 149 -10.39 8.62 3.97
N ASP A 150 -10.82 7.36 3.87
CA ASP A 150 -11.94 6.80 4.64
C ASP A 150 -11.69 6.81 6.16
N LEU A 151 -10.46 6.64 6.60
CA LEU A 151 -10.05 6.72 8.00
C LEU A 151 -9.69 8.14 8.45
N ASN A 152 -9.75 9.12 7.55
CA ASN A 152 -9.35 10.51 7.81
C ASN A 152 -7.95 10.61 8.44
N LEU A 153 -7.00 9.84 7.92
CA LEU A 153 -5.63 9.84 8.43
C LEU A 153 -4.83 10.98 7.80
N HIS A 154 -3.97 11.60 8.60
CA HIS A 154 -3.01 12.57 8.07
C HIS A 154 -1.89 11.86 7.30
N TYR A 155 -1.65 12.27 6.08
CA TYR A 155 -0.58 11.73 5.24
C TYR A 155 0.16 12.83 4.47
N ASN A 156 1.32 12.48 3.96
CA ASN A 156 2.13 13.33 3.12
C ASN A 156 2.65 12.54 1.92
N ASP A 157 2.10 12.81 0.76
CA ASP A 157 2.44 12.19 -0.53
C ASP A 157 3.50 12.97 -1.34
N GLY A 158 4.05 14.03 -0.76
CA GLY A 158 4.99 14.91 -1.44
C GLY A 158 4.34 15.91 -2.40
N PHE A 159 3.02 15.87 -2.55
CA PHE A 159 2.30 16.84 -3.39
C PHE A 159 1.80 18.05 -2.58
N ASN A 160 1.74 19.20 -3.25
CA ASN A 160 1.18 20.43 -2.70
C ASN A 160 0.42 21.20 -3.78
N GLY A 161 -0.55 22.00 -3.37
CA GLY A 161 -1.39 22.82 -4.23
C GLY A 161 -2.86 22.40 -4.19
N ILE A 162 -3.76 23.35 -4.40
CA ILE A 162 -5.22 23.15 -4.35
C ILE A 162 -5.73 22.70 -5.72
N PHE A 163 -5.54 23.52 -6.75
CA PHE A 163 -6.04 23.22 -8.10
C PHE A 163 -5.02 22.46 -8.97
N ARG A 164 -3.73 22.73 -8.75
CA ARG A 164 -2.65 22.07 -9.48
C ARG A 164 -1.67 21.47 -8.49
N LYS A 165 -1.82 20.18 -8.26
CA LYS A 165 -0.89 19.44 -7.41
C LYS A 165 0.48 19.36 -8.08
N ARG A 166 1.53 19.73 -7.33
CA ARG A 166 2.93 19.68 -7.77
C ARG A 166 3.72 18.87 -6.77
N PHE A 167 4.43 17.88 -7.26
CA PHE A 167 5.36 17.09 -6.47
C PHE A 167 6.64 17.87 -6.19
N SER A 168 7.14 17.77 -4.95
CA SER A 168 8.47 18.24 -4.57
C SER A 168 8.98 17.47 -3.38
N LEU A 169 10.23 17.03 -3.43
CA LEU A 169 10.89 16.37 -2.30
C LEU A 169 10.91 17.23 -1.03
N SER A 170 10.92 18.56 -1.17
CA SER A 170 10.85 19.49 -0.03
C SER A 170 9.53 19.37 0.74
N ASN A 171 8.45 18.89 0.10
CA ASN A 171 7.17 18.71 0.77
C ASN A 171 7.22 17.61 1.83
N PHE A 172 8.08 16.61 1.71
CA PHE A 172 8.27 15.57 2.74
C PHE A 172 8.86 16.11 4.06
N LYS A 173 9.42 17.34 4.04
CA LYS A 173 9.88 18.02 5.26
C LYS A 173 8.76 18.67 6.04
N LYS A 174 7.55 18.74 5.51
CA LYS A 174 6.37 19.28 6.20
C LYS A 174 5.89 18.28 7.24
N SER A 175 5.69 18.75 8.46
CA SER A 175 5.13 17.98 9.56
C SER A 175 3.75 18.52 9.92
N PHE A 176 2.85 17.62 10.28
CA PHE A 176 1.52 17.98 10.79
C PHE A 176 1.58 17.95 12.32
N TYR A 177 1.20 19.05 12.95
CA TYR A 177 1.09 19.12 14.41
C TYR A 177 -0.39 19.16 14.79
N GLN A 178 -0.85 18.15 15.49
CA GLN A 178 -2.17 18.16 16.09
C GLN A 178 -2.09 18.82 17.46
N LYS A 179 -2.61 20.04 17.56
CA LYS A 179 -2.74 20.72 18.86
C LYS A 179 -4.05 20.24 19.47
N TYR A 180 -3.96 19.42 20.52
CA TYR A 180 -5.13 19.14 21.33
C TYR A 180 -5.55 20.43 22.02
N LEU A 181 -6.70 20.97 21.66
CA LEU A 181 -7.35 22.01 22.48
C LEU A 181 -7.90 21.27 23.70
N THR A 182 -7.24 21.43 24.84
CA THR A 182 -7.71 21.03 26.16
C THR A 182 -8.86 21.91 26.61
#